data_963aea397b5f8bc08327d9f5e33dcdbd
#
_entry.id   963aea397b5f8bc08327d9f5e33dcdbd
#
_cell.length_a   1.000
_cell.length_b   1.000
_cell.length_c   1.000
_cell.angle_alpha   90.00
_cell.angle_beta   90.00
_cell.angle_gamma   90.00
#
_symmetry.space_group_name_H-M   'P 1'
#
loop_
_entity.id
_entity.type
_entity.pdbx_description
1 polymer ?
#
loop_
_entity_poly.entity_id
_entity_poly.type
_entity_poly.pdbx_seq_one_letter_code
_entity_poly.pdbx_strand_id
1 'polypeptide(L)'
;NNINVIMTSSDCKTGTDRIAEASEKIDADFYINVQGDEPLLNPADLSLMIENAEADPKKILNGYCEITNKDSFFSSSTPKVVFDSNKKLLYMSRAGIPANKENKFSFGFRQVCIYSFPKSSLSDFSKNKQKTLFESEEDIEILRFLEMGFDVQMIKMSNFSIPVDNPEDITLVEEKLNIEIPD
;
A
#
# COMPACT_ATOMS: atom_id res chain seq x y z
N ASN A 1 20.92 14.43 -9.16
CA ASN A 1 20.42 14.13 -7.80
C ASN A 1 21.23 12.95 -7.26
N ASN A 2 21.89 13.13 -6.11
CA ASN A 2 22.56 12.02 -5.42
C ASN A 2 21.50 11.19 -4.68
N ILE A 3 20.96 10.17 -5.35
CA ILE A 3 20.01 9.21 -4.78
C ILE A 3 20.77 7.89 -4.59
N ASN A 4 20.74 7.35 -3.38
CA ASN A 4 21.30 6.03 -3.12
C ASN A 4 20.43 4.96 -3.79
N VAL A 5 21.07 4.04 -4.51
CA VAL A 5 20.40 2.96 -5.24
C VAL A 5 20.88 1.62 -4.69
N ILE A 6 19.94 0.74 -4.40
CA ILE A 6 20.21 -0.65 -4.02
C ILE A 6 19.53 -1.56 -5.05
N MET A 7 20.34 -2.38 -5.71
CA MET A 7 19.81 -3.46 -6.55
C MET A 7 19.41 -4.64 -5.67
N THR A 8 18.20 -5.15 -5.91
CA THR A 8 17.65 -6.34 -5.25
C THR A 8 17.57 -7.51 -6.23
N SER A 9 17.46 -8.72 -5.69
CA SER A 9 17.39 -9.96 -6.50
C SER A 9 16.21 -9.92 -7.48
N SER A 10 16.42 -10.54 -8.64
CA SER A 10 15.34 -10.85 -9.58
C SER A 10 14.32 -11.85 -9.03
N ASP A 11 14.69 -12.59 -7.98
CA ASP A 11 13.82 -13.59 -7.33
C ASP A 11 12.82 -12.99 -6.36
N CYS A 12 12.95 -11.69 -6.04
CA CYS A 12 11.94 -10.96 -5.26
C CYS A 12 10.61 -10.94 -6.03
N LYS A 13 9.56 -11.49 -5.42
CA LYS A 13 8.23 -11.64 -6.03
C LYS A 13 7.37 -10.38 -5.88
N THR A 14 7.66 -9.58 -4.86
CA THR A 14 6.83 -8.42 -4.48
C THR A 14 7.70 -7.21 -4.13
N GLY A 15 7.08 -6.03 -4.03
CA GLY A 15 7.74 -4.82 -3.53
C GLY A 15 8.23 -4.99 -2.09
N THR A 16 7.44 -5.65 -1.25
CA THR A 16 7.82 -5.93 0.15
C THR A 16 9.01 -6.88 0.26
N ASP A 17 9.15 -7.90 -0.62
CA ASP A 17 10.35 -8.74 -0.67
C ASP A 17 11.61 -7.90 -0.95
N ARG A 18 11.51 -6.87 -1.83
CA ARG A 18 12.63 -5.97 -2.14
C ARG A 18 13.01 -5.08 -0.96
N ILE A 19 12.01 -4.56 -0.23
CA ILE A 19 12.27 -3.78 0.99
C ILE A 19 12.89 -4.68 2.07
N ALA A 20 12.43 -5.92 2.21
CA ALA A 20 13.01 -6.88 3.14
C ALA A 20 14.50 -7.16 2.81
N GLU A 21 14.85 -7.41 1.55
CA GLU A 21 16.25 -7.57 1.12
C GLU A 21 17.06 -6.28 1.34
N ALA A 22 16.50 -5.10 1.05
CA ALA A 22 17.18 -3.83 1.29
C ALA A 22 17.43 -3.60 2.78
N SER A 23 16.53 -4.05 3.67
CA SER A 23 16.66 -3.93 5.12
C SER A 23 17.82 -4.74 5.71
N GLU A 24 18.32 -5.73 4.99
CA GLU A 24 19.54 -6.46 5.37
C GLU A 24 20.81 -5.62 5.12
N LYS A 25 20.74 -4.66 4.20
CA LYS A 25 21.87 -3.83 3.76
C LYS A 25 21.88 -2.44 4.41
N ILE A 26 20.70 -1.94 4.80
CA ILE A 26 20.52 -0.64 5.46
C ILE A 26 19.98 -0.90 6.85
N ASP A 27 20.65 -0.40 7.88
CA ASP A 27 20.19 -0.51 9.26
C ASP A 27 19.32 0.67 9.64
N ALA A 28 18.05 0.39 9.99
CA ALA A 28 17.06 1.35 10.45
C ALA A 28 16.04 0.66 11.35
N ASP A 29 15.35 1.43 12.19
CA ASP A 29 14.31 0.90 13.08
C ASP A 29 13.05 0.51 12.29
N PHE A 30 12.71 1.30 11.26
CA PHE A 30 11.61 1.07 10.34
C PHE A 30 11.95 1.54 8.91
N TYR A 31 11.19 1.07 7.95
CA TYR A 31 11.36 1.36 6.53
C TYR A 31 10.04 1.87 5.96
N ILE A 32 10.06 3.05 5.38
CA ILE A 32 8.91 3.58 4.64
C ILE A 32 9.02 3.10 3.19
N ASN A 33 8.01 2.37 2.73
CA ASN A 33 7.86 1.98 1.34
C ASN A 33 6.88 2.92 0.64
N VAL A 34 7.34 3.59 -0.40
CA VAL A 34 6.51 4.34 -1.36
C VAL A 34 6.71 3.67 -2.70
N GLN A 35 5.63 3.13 -3.26
CA GLN A 35 5.71 2.44 -4.54
C GLN A 35 5.79 3.46 -5.70
N GLY A 36 6.53 3.09 -6.75
CA GLY A 36 6.81 3.98 -7.88
C GLY A 36 5.60 4.25 -8.78
N ASP A 37 4.53 3.50 -8.60
CA ASP A 37 3.23 3.65 -9.27
C ASP A 37 2.31 4.71 -8.64
N GLU A 38 2.75 5.38 -7.57
CA GLU A 38 2.03 6.47 -6.89
C GLU A 38 2.69 7.85 -7.16
N PRO A 39 2.76 8.32 -8.43
CA PRO A 39 3.52 9.53 -8.78
C PRO A 39 2.95 10.82 -8.17
N LEU A 40 1.69 10.79 -7.74
CA LEU A 40 1.00 11.91 -7.08
C LEU A 40 0.89 11.76 -5.57
N LEU A 41 1.73 10.94 -4.94
CA LEU A 41 1.73 10.84 -3.49
C LEU A 41 1.95 12.24 -2.88
N ASN A 42 1.03 12.65 -2.00
CA ASN A 42 1.14 13.93 -1.31
C ASN A 42 2.31 13.88 -0.30
N PRO A 43 3.29 14.80 -0.35
CA PRO A 43 4.35 14.87 0.64
C PRO A 43 3.86 14.95 2.10
N ALA A 44 2.69 15.56 2.34
CA ALA A 44 2.10 15.59 3.68
C ALA A 44 1.67 14.19 4.16
N ASP A 45 1.21 13.31 3.26
CA ASP A 45 0.89 11.92 3.59
C ASP A 45 2.15 11.13 3.97
N LEU A 46 3.28 11.39 3.28
CA LEU A 46 4.57 10.81 3.66
C LEU A 46 5.01 11.28 5.04
N SER A 47 4.92 12.59 5.33
CA SER A 47 5.24 13.14 6.66
C SER A 47 4.37 12.51 7.75
N LEU A 48 3.06 12.37 7.50
CA LEU A 48 2.13 11.73 8.43
C LEU A 48 2.48 10.25 8.68
N MET A 49 2.90 9.53 7.63
CA MET A 49 3.35 8.13 7.78
C MET A 49 4.60 8.05 8.65
N ILE A 50 5.58 8.93 8.42
CA ILE A 50 6.82 9.00 9.22
C ILE A 50 6.51 9.30 10.68
N GLU A 51 5.70 10.32 10.97
CA GLU A 51 5.29 10.68 12.34
C GLU A 51 4.64 9.51 13.09
N ASN A 52 3.76 8.77 12.43
CA ASN A 52 3.13 7.59 13.04
C ASN A 52 4.12 6.44 13.24
N ALA A 53 5.07 6.24 12.32
CA ALA A 53 6.12 5.23 12.45
C ALA A 53 7.12 5.58 13.58
N GLU A 54 7.48 6.84 13.75
CA GLU A 54 8.32 7.31 14.85
C GLU A 54 7.63 7.17 16.22
N ALA A 55 6.31 7.41 16.27
CA ALA A 55 5.52 7.25 17.48
C ALA A 55 5.46 5.79 17.98
N ASP A 56 5.45 4.82 17.06
CA ASP A 56 5.54 3.40 17.38
C ASP A 56 6.24 2.61 16.26
N PRO A 57 7.58 2.54 16.28
CA PRO A 57 8.38 1.92 15.22
C PRO A 57 8.23 0.39 15.13
N LYS A 58 7.44 -0.21 16.02
CA LYS A 58 7.15 -1.66 16.03
C LYS A 58 5.89 -2.03 15.28
N LYS A 59 5.09 -1.03 14.86
CA LYS A 59 3.84 -1.28 14.14
C LYS A 59 4.07 -1.33 12.64
N ILE A 60 3.36 -2.27 11.99
CA ILE A 60 3.17 -2.22 10.54
C ILE A 60 2.06 -1.21 10.27
N LEU A 61 2.35 -0.23 9.41
CA LEU A 61 1.39 0.80 9.01
C LEU A 61 1.10 0.69 7.52
N ASN A 62 -0.14 0.98 7.12
CA ASN A 62 -0.51 1.12 5.72
C ASN A 62 -1.50 2.28 5.51
N GLY A 63 -1.36 2.98 4.40
CA GLY A 63 -2.23 4.08 4.03
C GLY A 63 -3.61 3.63 3.53
N TYR A 64 -4.65 4.42 3.81
CA TYR A 64 -5.97 4.28 3.21
C TYR A 64 -6.62 5.63 2.94
N CYS A 65 -7.54 5.67 1.96
CA CYS A 65 -8.42 6.83 1.75
C CYS A 65 -9.84 6.39 1.39
N GLU A 66 -10.76 7.36 1.35
CA GLU A 66 -12.15 7.10 1.01
C GLU A 66 -12.33 6.86 -0.50
N ILE A 67 -13.22 5.94 -0.85
CA ILE A 67 -13.69 5.76 -2.23
C ILE A 67 -14.87 6.69 -2.45
N THR A 68 -14.81 7.51 -3.47
CA THR A 68 -15.82 8.54 -3.76
C THR A 68 -16.77 8.18 -4.88
N ASN A 69 -16.51 7.10 -5.62
CA ASN A 69 -17.32 6.71 -6.77
C ASN A 69 -17.49 5.18 -6.87
N LYS A 70 -18.56 4.78 -7.54
CA LYS A 70 -18.95 3.38 -7.73
C LYS A 70 -17.93 2.58 -8.56
N ASP A 71 -17.34 3.19 -9.57
CA ASP A 71 -16.47 2.48 -10.50
C ASP A 71 -15.19 2.04 -9.80
N SER A 72 -14.57 2.91 -9.00
CA SER A 72 -13.43 2.54 -8.14
C SER A 72 -13.80 1.48 -7.11
N PHE A 73 -15.02 1.50 -6.56
CA PHE A 73 -15.44 0.50 -5.58
C PHE A 73 -15.55 -0.91 -6.17
N PHE A 74 -15.98 -1.04 -7.41
CA PHE A 74 -16.12 -2.34 -8.07
C PHE A 74 -14.91 -2.72 -8.95
N SER A 75 -13.95 -1.81 -9.14
CA SER A 75 -12.72 -2.11 -9.88
C SER A 75 -11.84 -3.11 -9.13
N SER A 76 -11.41 -4.17 -9.80
CA SER A 76 -10.44 -5.13 -9.27
C SER A 76 -9.02 -4.56 -9.15
N SER A 77 -8.70 -3.48 -9.87
CA SER A 77 -7.42 -2.77 -9.75
C SER A 77 -7.32 -1.95 -8.46
N THR A 78 -8.44 -1.67 -7.80
CA THR A 78 -8.49 -0.89 -6.56
C THR A 78 -8.68 -1.83 -5.35
N PRO A 79 -7.65 -2.17 -4.55
CA PRO A 79 -7.84 -2.94 -3.33
C PRO A 79 -8.69 -2.17 -2.30
N LYS A 80 -9.77 -2.80 -1.83
CA LYS A 80 -10.61 -2.25 -0.77
C LYS A 80 -10.14 -2.74 0.59
N VAL A 81 -10.27 -1.89 1.60
CA VAL A 81 -9.83 -2.16 2.97
C VAL A 81 -10.98 -2.06 3.95
N VAL A 82 -11.03 -2.97 4.90
CA VAL A 82 -11.93 -2.91 6.05
C VAL A 82 -11.11 -3.00 7.34
N PHE A 83 -11.45 -2.19 8.32
CA PHE A 83 -10.74 -2.09 9.58
C PHE A 83 -11.71 -1.87 10.74
N ASP A 84 -11.26 -2.14 11.96
CA ASP A 84 -12.04 -1.94 13.18
C ASP A 84 -12.10 -0.47 13.61
N SER A 85 -12.75 -0.19 14.73
CA SER A 85 -12.90 1.16 15.30
C SER A 85 -11.55 1.80 15.67
N ASN A 86 -10.53 1.00 15.94
CA ASN A 86 -9.17 1.43 16.26
C ASN A 86 -8.28 1.56 15.01
N LYS A 87 -8.86 1.41 13.81
CA LYS A 87 -8.15 1.40 12.52
C LYS A 87 -7.18 0.23 12.35
N LYS A 88 -7.38 -0.87 13.08
CA LYS A 88 -6.67 -2.11 12.84
C LYS A 88 -7.27 -2.79 11.61
N LEU A 89 -6.45 -3.14 10.64
CA LEU A 89 -6.88 -3.82 9.42
C LEU A 89 -7.52 -5.18 9.77
N LEU A 90 -8.70 -5.42 9.22
CA LEU A 90 -9.39 -6.70 9.33
C LEU A 90 -9.19 -7.55 8.08
N TYR A 91 -9.27 -6.94 6.89
CA TYR A 91 -9.04 -7.60 5.62
C TYR A 91 -8.90 -6.58 4.48
N MET A 92 -8.28 -7.03 3.38
CA MET A 92 -8.25 -6.32 2.10
C MET A 92 -8.77 -7.25 1.00
N SER A 93 -9.45 -6.67 -0.01
CA SER A 93 -9.94 -7.43 -1.15
C SER A 93 -10.04 -6.58 -2.41
N ARG A 94 -9.83 -7.24 -3.55
CA ARG A 94 -10.15 -6.66 -4.86
C ARG A 94 -11.65 -6.63 -5.14
N ALA A 95 -12.44 -7.45 -4.45
CA ALA A 95 -13.91 -7.37 -4.47
C ALA A 95 -14.41 -6.10 -3.77
N GLY A 96 -15.63 -5.65 -4.10
CA GLY A 96 -16.26 -4.51 -3.42
C GLY A 96 -16.66 -4.84 -1.99
N ILE A 97 -15.87 -4.46 -1.02
CA ILE A 97 -16.14 -4.65 0.41
C ILE A 97 -16.16 -3.30 1.17
N PRO A 98 -17.03 -3.15 2.23
CA PRO A 98 -18.07 -4.10 2.63
C PRO A 98 -19.25 -4.12 1.64
N ALA A 99 -19.80 -5.29 1.35
CA ALA A 99 -20.97 -5.42 0.49
C ALA A 99 -22.25 -5.34 1.33
N ASN A 100 -23.25 -4.58 0.86
CA ASN A 100 -24.60 -4.66 1.37
C ASN A 100 -25.42 -5.73 0.63
N LYS A 101 -26.61 -6.08 1.16
CA LYS A 101 -27.46 -7.12 0.56
C LYS A 101 -27.89 -6.85 -0.89
N GLU A 102 -27.89 -5.58 -1.30
CA GLU A 102 -28.28 -5.18 -2.65
C GLU A 102 -27.08 -5.09 -3.60
N ASN A 103 -25.86 -5.33 -3.11
CA ASN A 103 -24.61 -5.20 -3.83
C ASN A 103 -24.45 -3.80 -4.49
N LYS A 104 -24.85 -2.75 -3.76
CA LYS A 104 -24.74 -1.36 -4.20
C LYS A 104 -23.63 -0.65 -3.47
N PHE A 105 -22.92 0.23 -4.15
CA PHE A 105 -21.97 1.14 -3.52
C PHE A 105 -22.71 2.11 -2.59
N SER A 106 -22.30 2.19 -1.34
CA SER A 106 -22.74 3.16 -0.34
C SER A 106 -21.58 3.88 0.32
N PHE A 107 -20.52 3.17 0.63
CA PHE A 107 -19.25 3.70 1.13
C PHE A 107 -18.16 2.63 0.95
N GLY A 108 -16.91 3.03 1.04
CA GLY A 108 -15.77 2.13 1.02
C GLY A 108 -14.47 2.90 1.22
N PHE A 109 -13.43 2.15 1.53
CA PHE A 109 -12.07 2.66 1.64
C PHE A 109 -11.17 1.85 0.73
N ARG A 110 -10.20 2.53 0.10
CA ARG A 110 -9.17 1.89 -0.70
C ARG A 110 -7.82 1.98 -0.03
N GLN A 111 -6.95 1.06 -0.36
CA GLN A 111 -5.54 1.13 -0.03
C GLN A 111 -4.88 2.32 -0.73
N VAL A 112 -3.90 2.93 -0.06
CA VAL A 112 -2.88 3.80 -0.65
C VAL A 112 -1.54 3.10 -0.48
N CYS A 113 -0.75 2.99 -1.56
CA CYS A 113 0.49 2.19 -1.60
C CYS A 113 1.66 2.89 -0.90
N ILE A 114 1.43 3.31 0.34
CA ILE A 114 2.45 3.77 1.29
C ILE A 114 2.39 2.93 2.56
N TYR A 115 3.55 2.49 3.03
CA TYR A 115 3.67 1.56 4.15
C TYR A 115 4.80 1.95 5.08
N SER A 116 4.71 1.53 6.34
CA SER A 116 5.86 1.47 7.25
C SER A 116 6.00 0.05 7.79
N PHE A 117 7.21 -0.47 7.74
CA PHE A 117 7.54 -1.80 8.20
C PHE A 117 8.65 -1.76 9.25
N PRO A 118 8.46 -2.30 10.47
CA PRO A 118 9.55 -2.60 11.39
C PRO A 118 10.56 -3.57 10.76
N LYS A 119 11.84 -3.43 11.08
CA LYS A 119 12.88 -4.36 10.61
C LYS A 119 12.56 -5.83 10.95
N SER A 120 12.03 -6.08 12.14
CA SER A 120 11.66 -7.42 12.59
C SER A 120 10.56 -8.05 11.71
N SER A 121 9.52 -7.29 11.36
CA SER A 121 8.43 -7.79 10.51
C SER A 121 8.89 -8.10 9.09
N LEU A 122 9.81 -7.31 8.53
CA LEU A 122 10.42 -7.60 7.23
C LEU A 122 11.29 -8.86 7.27
N SER A 123 12.04 -9.05 8.35
CA SER A 123 12.82 -10.27 8.56
C SER A 123 11.93 -11.51 8.65
N ASP A 124 10.78 -11.42 9.31
CA ASP A 124 9.83 -12.54 9.38
C ASP A 124 9.13 -12.77 8.04
N PHE A 125 8.77 -11.70 7.32
CA PHE A 125 8.20 -11.77 5.97
C PHE A 125 9.14 -12.50 4.99
N SER A 126 10.44 -12.19 5.00
CA SER A 126 11.44 -12.78 4.11
C SER A 126 11.71 -14.27 4.35
N LYS A 127 11.42 -14.79 5.55
CA LYS A 127 11.50 -16.23 5.84
C LYS A 127 10.47 -17.03 5.06
N ASN A 128 9.35 -16.40 4.72
CA ASN A 128 8.25 -17.02 3.99
C ASN A 128 8.40 -16.73 2.49
N LYS A 129 9.23 -17.52 1.81
CA LYS A 129 9.59 -17.31 0.38
C LYS A 129 8.43 -17.52 -0.60
N GLN A 130 7.27 -17.96 -0.12
CA GLN A 130 6.10 -18.17 -0.96
C GLN A 130 4.96 -17.27 -0.52
N LYS A 131 4.16 -16.81 -1.49
CA LYS A 131 2.91 -16.11 -1.20
C LYS A 131 2.03 -16.99 -0.33
N THR A 132 1.39 -16.38 0.65
CA THR A 132 0.37 -17.03 1.47
C THR A 132 -0.93 -17.20 0.68
N LEU A 133 -1.94 -17.88 1.24
CA LEU A 133 -3.16 -18.22 0.51
C LEU A 133 -3.91 -16.97 0.03
N PHE A 134 -4.22 -16.06 0.95
CA PHE A 134 -4.98 -14.86 0.60
C PHE A 134 -4.15 -13.84 -0.17
N GLU A 135 -2.85 -13.72 0.15
CA GLU A 135 -1.94 -12.92 -0.66
C GLU A 135 -1.90 -13.41 -2.11
N SER A 136 -1.89 -14.72 -2.33
CA SER A 136 -1.84 -15.30 -3.67
C SER A 136 -3.14 -15.11 -4.45
N GLU A 137 -4.28 -15.20 -3.77
CA GLU A 137 -5.61 -15.07 -4.39
C GLU A 137 -5.94 -13.61 -4.73
N GLU A 138 -5.69 -12.69 -3.78
CA GLU A 138 -6.01 -11.27 -3.94
C GLU A 138 -4.88 -10.49 -4.62
N ASP A 139 -3.66 -11.06 -4.70
CA ASP A 139 -2.44 -10.38 -5.13
C ASP A 139 -2.21 -9.06 -4.37
N ILE A 140 -2.29 -9.12 -3.04
CA ILE A 140 -2.12 -8.01 -2.10
C ILE A 140 -1.11 -8.41 -1.01
N GLU A 141 0.09 -7.82 -1.04
CA GLU A 141 1.23 -8.22 -0.20
C GLU A 141 0.98 -8.11 1.30
N ILE A 142 0.18 -7.13 1.73
CA ILE A 142 -0.11 -6.88 3.14
C ILE A 142 -0.90 -8.03 3.79
N LEU A 143 -1.61 -8.83 2.99
CA LEU A 143 -2.33 -9.99 3.47
C LEU A 143 -1.40 -11.05 4.04
N ARG A 144 -0.15 -11.19 3.55
CA ARG A 144 0.83 -12.10 4.14
C ARG A 144 1.09 -11.77 5.60
N PHE A 145 1.20 -10.50 5.95
CA PHE A 145 1.37 -10.10 7.35
C PHE A 145 0.17 -10.49 8.21
N LEU A 146 -1.07 -10.30 7.72
CA LEU A 146 -2.27 -10.72 8.43
C LEU A 146 -2.31 -12.23 8.63
N GLU A 147 -1.98 -13.02 7.60
CA GLU A 147 -1.95 -14.49 7.66
C GLU A 147 -0.83 -15.00 8.58
N MET A 148 0.25 -14.22 8.77
CA MET A 148 1.31 -14.49 9.74
C MET A 148 0.94 -14.05 11.17
N GLY A 149 -0.22 -13.43 11.38
CA GLY A 149 -0.70 -12.99 12.69
C GLY A 149 -0.22 -11.61 13.12
N PHE A 150 0.33 -10.81 12.21
CA PHE A 150 0.68 -9.42 12.50
C PHE A 150 -0.55 -8.50 12.45
N ASP A 151 -0.56 -7.52 13.33
CA ASP A 151 -1.49 -6.41 13.27
C ASP A 151 -0.98 -5.34 12.31
N VAL A 152 -1.88 -4.82 11.47
CA VAL A 152 -1.59 -3.71 10.56
C VAL A 152 -2.47 -2.52 10.95
N GLN A 153 -1.86 -1.39 11.25
CA GLN A 153 -2.56 -0.14 11.58
C GLN A 153 -2.79 0.68 10.31
N MET A 154 -4.04 1.06 10.08
CA MET A 154 -4.43 1.87 8.93
C MET A 154 -4.33 3.35 9.24
N ILE A 155 -3.64 4.12 8.38
CA ILE A 155 -3.44 5.56 8.50
C ILE A 155 -4.23 6.27 7.39
N LYS A 156 -5.10 7.22 7.78
CA LYS A 156 -5.90 7.96 6.79
C LYS A 156 -5.02 8.92 6.02
N MET A 157 -4.98 8.76 4.71
CA MET A 157 -4.25 9.60 3.76
C MET A 157 -5.20 10.56 3.03
N SER A 158 -4.63 11.54 2.34
CA SER A 158 -5.37 12.36 1.39
C SER A 158 -5.89 11.50 0.23
N ASN A 159 -6.93 11.97 -0.45
CA ASN A 159 -7.44 11.30 -1.65
C ASN A 159 -6.83 11.89 -2.93
N PHE A 160 -5.56 12.30 -2.85
CA PHE A 160 -4.89 13.00 -3.95
C PHE A 160 -4.17 12.04 -4.89
N SER A 161 -3.60 10.96 -4.36
CA SER A 161 -2.83 10.01 -5.16
C SER A 161 -3.70 9.19 -6.12
N ILE A 162 -3.17 8.99 -7.34
CA ILE A 162 -3.74 8.11 -8.37
C ILE A 162 -2.66 7.10 -8.72
N PRO A 163 -2.88 5.81 -8.44
CA PRO A 163 -1.97 4.77 -8.90
C PRO A 163 -1.99 4.66 -10.42
N VAL A 164 -0.84 4.34 -11.03
CA VAL A 164 -0.71 4.10 -12.47
C VAL A 164 -0.60 2.60 -12.70
N ASP A 165 -1.73 1.93 -12.81
CA ASP A 165 -1.83 0.49 -13.08
C ASP A 165 -2.09 0.19 -14.56
N ASN A 166 -2.75 1.12 -15.27
CA ASN A 166 -3.15 0.98 -16.66
C ASN A 166 -2.71 2.20 -17.48
N PRO A 167 -2.58 2.08 -18.82
CA PRO A 167 -2.21 3.21 -19.68
C PRO A 167 -3.14 4.44 -19.55
N GLU A 168 -4.43 4.21 -19.26
CA GLU A 168 -5.42 5.26 -19.08
C GLU A 168 -5.16 6.13 -17.84
N ASP A 169 -4.53 5.55 -16.81
CA ASP A 169 -4.21 6.24 -15.56
C ASP A 169 -3.15 7.34 -15.79
N ILE A 170 -2.28 7.15 -16.79
CA ILE A 170 -1.26 8.15 -17.18
C ILE A 170 -1.91 9.47 -17.52
N THR A 171 -2.95 9.46 -18.36
CA THR A 171 -3.68 10.68 -18.77
C THR A 171 -4.29 11.39 -17.56
N LEU A 172 -4.85 10.64 -16.60
CA LEU A 172 -5.41 11.23 -15.38
C LEU A 172 -4.33 11.88 -14.49
N VAL A 173 -3.15 11.28 -14.43
CA VAL A 173 -2.00 11.83 -13.69
C VAL A 173 -1.49 13.10 -14.38
N GLU A 174 -1.34 13.09 -15.71
CA GLU A 174 -0.88 14.24 -16.50
C GLU A 174 -1.83 15.42 -16.39
N GLU A 175 -3.15 15.18 -16.49
CA GLU A 175 -4.17 16.20 -16.28
C GLU A 175 -4.05 16.85 -14.88
N LYS A 176 -3.80 16.05 -13.84
CA LYS A 176 -3.60 16.59 -12.49
C LYS A 176 -2.30 17.36 -12.33
N LEU A 177 -1.25 16.98 -13.02
CA LEU A 177 0.04 17.66 -12.98
C LEU A 177 0.10 18.89 -13.88
N ASN A 178 -0.92 19.14 -14.73
CA ASN A 178 -0.90 20.16 -15.80
C ASN A 178 0.37 20.03 -16.67
N ILE A 179 0.78 18.82 -16.95
CA ILE A 179 1.92 18.57 -17.83
C ILE A 179 1.39 18.56 -19.27
N GLU A 180 1.75 19.59 -20.05
CA GLU A 180 1.64 19.52 -21.51
C GLU A 180 2.73 18.57 -22.03
N ILE A 181 2.32 17.49 -22.71
CA ILE A 181 3.27 16.61 -23.39
C ILE A 181 3.73 17.39 -24.62
N PRO A 182 5.06 17.61 -24.82
CA PRO A 182 5.54 18.15 -26.09
C PRO A 182 5.28 17.13 -27.20
N ASP A 183 4.69 17.59 -28.31
CA ASP A 183 4.49 16.81 -29.53
C ASP A 183 5.79 16.17 -30.09
#